data_570b399693e04c204c69ee3904bd7b31
#
_entry.id   570b399693e04c204c69ee3904bd7b31
#
_cell.length_a   1.000
_cell.length_b   1.000
_cell.length_c   1.000
_cell.angle_alpha   90.00
_cell.angle_beta   90.00
_cell.angle_gamma   90.00
#
_symmetry.space_group_name_H-M   'P 1'
#
loop_
_entity.id
_entity.type
_entity.pdbx_description
1 polymer ?
#
loop_
_entity_poly.entity_id
_entity_poly.type
_entity_poly.pdbx_seq_one_letter_code
_entity_poly.pdbx_strand_id
1 'polypeptide(L)'
;MRRIVFHQNGFGDLLVCFKALYAIKCLYPKDKLVLAQKGFSDENFLENIPFIDEIYTGDKNFENLKSDIFITNIRNSSFFKTLHKLKLGRIITQPHLLSLLYFDTPMPYKRAKLHMSEIALKLVRAIDKRHYDTNFSKINFKEVKNLLPSDDTLSEKFFKQNKQFSKIIALNIFGNQTENIGFNLLPKTWLDLSKNLSEKFPEILFILVNFTHNTLQFNIKEKENLKVFVNSDSIASLVAFCNRLDGLISVDTGIVHLCDILQIPSLIFIPKHTFYRFSGGSYGGKCEKFSLENGYQKNYAKIMQIFYKKANHFTTRIKNENSI
;
A
#
# COMPACT_ATOMS: atom_id res chain seq x y z
N MET A 1 27.01 16.55 -2.21
CA MET A 1 25.56 16.25 -2.23
C MET A 1 25.30 15.39 -3.46
N ARG A 2 24.95 14.13 -3.23
CA ARG A 2 24.61 13.18 -4.30
C ARG A 2 23.13 13.31 -4.66
N ARG A 3 22.77 12.92 -5.87
CA ARG A 3 21.40 12.81 -6.34
C ARG A 3 21.01 11.33 -6.37
N ILE A 4 20.20 10.90 -5.42
CA ILE A 4 19.70 9.52 -5.29
C ILE A 4 18.31 9.47 -5.87
N VAL A 5 18.14 8.74 -6.97
CA VAL A 5 16.84 8.53 -7.62
C VAL A 5 16.29 7.18 -7.19
N PHE A 6 15.06 7.16 -6.70
CA PHE A 6 14.31 5.93 -6.42
C PHE A 6 13.16 5.83 -7.41
N HIS A 7 13.17 4.78 -8.22
CA HIS A 7 12.16 4.56 -9.26
C HIS A 7 11.15 3.50 -8.87
N GLN A 8 9.86 3.83 -9.01
CA GLN A 8 8.74 2.95 -8.72
C GLN A 8 7.54 3.24 -9.62
N ASN A 9 6.68 2.24 -9.84
CA ASN A 9 5.43 2.38 -10.60
C ASN A 9 4.24 2.09 -9.68
N GLY A 10 3.13 2.81 -9.93
CA GLY A 10 1.87 2.58 -9.24
C GLY A 10 1.84 3.00 -7.77
N PHE A 11 0.65 3.34 -7.28
CA PHE A 11 0.47 3.85 -5.92
C PHE A 11 0.74 2.81 -4.83
N GLY A 12 0.18 1.62 -4.95
CA GLY A 12 0.36 0.55 -3.95
C GLY A 12 1.83 0.15 -3.80
N ASP A 13 2.54 0.00 -4.92
CA ASP A 13 3.97 -0.32 -4.95
C ASP A 13 4.82 0.80 -4.34
N LEU A 14 4.43 2.07 -4.52
CA LEU A 14 5.07 3.22 -3.90
C LEU A 14 4.94 3.17 -2.37
N LEU A 15 3.73 2.96 -1.84
CA LEU A 15 3.49 2.87 -0.40
C LEU A 15 4.30 1.75 0.25
N VAL A 16 4.41 0.60 -0.41
CA VAL A 16 5.26 -0.52 0.06
C VAL A 16 6.73 -0.09 0.16
N CYS A 17 7.18 0.83 -0.70
CA CYS A 17 8.56 1.33 -0.72
C CYS A 17 8.82 2.53 0.19
N PHE A 18 7.81 3.10 0.86
CA PHE A 18 7.99 4.30 1.71
C PHE A 18 9.03 4.10 2.82
N LYS A 19 9.15 2.90 3.39
CA LYS A 19 10.25 2.60 4.32
C LYS A 19 11.63 2.84 3.71
N ALA A 20 11.81 2.43 2.46
CA ALA A 20 13.08 2.58 1.77
C ALA A 20 13.37 4.06 1.46
N LEU A 21 12.37 4.82 0.99
CA LEU A 21 12.49 6.25 0.74
C LEU A 21 12.83 7.01 2.02
N TYR A 22 12.09 6.75 3.10
CA TYR A 22 12.36 7.35 4.40
C TYR A 22 13.73 6.98 4.95
N ALA A 23 14.15 5.71 4.80
CA ALA A 23 15.48 5.26 5.20
C ALA A 23 16.59 5.97 4.42
N ILE A 24 16.42 6.22 3.11
CA ILE A 24 17.40 7.00 2.33
C ILE A 24 17.53 8.39 2.94
N LYS A 25 16.42 9.08 3.22
CA LYS A 25 16.47 10.44 3.77
C LYS A 25 17.10 10.50 5.16
N CYS A 26 16.79 9.53 6.04
CA CYS A 26 17.40 9.44 7.37
C CYS A 26 18.90 9.13 7.31
N LEU A 27 19.31 8.21 6.44
CA LEU A 27 20.73 7.79 6.33
C LEU A 27 21.60 8.81 5.58
N TYR A 28 21.01 9.49 4.60
CA TYR A 28 21.74 10.42 3.71
C TYR A 28 21.04 11.79 3.68
N PRO A 29 20.91 12.49 4.83
CA PRO A 29 20.09 13.73 4.93
C PRO A 29 20.63 14.88 4.08
N LYS A 30 21.91 14.85 3.72
CA LYS A 30 22.55 15.86 2.86
C LYS A 30 22.39 15.56 1.36
N ASP A 31 21.99 14.35 1.00
CA ASP A 31 21.78 13.96 -0.39
C ASP A 31 20.35 14.30 -0.84
N LYS A 32 20.20 14.57 -2.12
CA LYS A 32 18.89 14.86 -2.72
C LYS A 32 18.18 13.58 -3.10
N LEU A 33 17.03 13.31 -2.47
CA LEU A 33 16.17 12.18 -2.81
C LEU A 33 15.16 12.58 -3.88
N VAL A 34 15.25 11.93 -5.03
CA VAL A 34 14.34 12.12 -6.15
C VAL A 34 13.47 10.88 -6.30
N LEU A 35 12.15 11.05 -6.28
CA LEU A 35 11.22 10.00 -6.63
C LEU A 35 10.93 10.03 -8.13
N ALA A 36 11.29 8.99 -8.86
CA ALA A 36 10.87 8.80 -10.24
C ALA A 36 9.67 7.86 -10.27
N GLN A 37 8.49 8.40 -10.59
CA GLN A 37 7.22 7.70 -10.51
C GLN A 37 6.53 7.66 -11.87
N LYS A 38 6.07 6.46 -12.28
CA LYS A 38 5.28 6.27 -13.49
C LYS A 38 3.86 5.82 -13.15
N GLY A 39 2.87 6.34 -13.88
CA GLY A 39 1.47 5.89 -13.75
C GLY A 39 0.79 6.32 -12.44
N PHE A 40 1.15 7.48 -11.92
CA PHE A 40 0.51 8.06 -10.75
C PHE A 40 -0.01 9.47 -11.09
N SER A 41 -1.24 9.78 -10.71
CA SER A 41 -1.95 10.99 -11.13
C SER A 41 -2.03 12.08 -10.05
N ASP A 42 -1.79 11.76 -8.78
CA ASP A 42 -1.85 12.74 -7.68
C ASP A 42 -0.46 13.29 -7.35
N GLU A 43 0.06 14.15 -8.24
CA GLU A 43 1.38 14.80 -8.05
C GLU A 43 1.40 15.65 -6.79
N ASN A 44 0.31 16.36 -6.49
CA ASN A 44 0.19 17.20 -5.30
C ASN A 44 0.40 16.41 -4.00
N PHE A 45 -0.09 15.17 -3.92
CA PHE A 45 0.18 14.30 -2.78
C PHE A 45 1.68 14.04 -2.63
N LEU A 46 2.37 13.72 -3.73
CA LEU A 46 3.80 13.39 -3.71
C LEU A 46 4.66 14.61 -3.37
N GLU A 47 4.34 15.79 -3.90
CA GLU A 47 5.07 17.04 -3.66
C GLU A 47 5.02 17.48 -2.19
N ASN A 48 3.99 17.07 -1.47
CA ASN A 48 3.83 17.38 -0.06
C ASN A 48 4.40 16.31 0.89
N ILE A 49 5.13 15.30 0.38
CA ILE A 49 5.83 14.32 1.21
C ILE A 49 7.19 14.90 1.65
N PRO A 50 7.38 15.23 2.95
CA PRO A 50 8.51 16.06 3.39
C PRO A 50 9.89 15.38 3.28
N PHE A 51 9.95 14.07 3.07
CA PHE A 51 11.21 13.36 2.87
C PHE A 51 11.57 13.11 1.39
N ILE A 52 10.79 13.62 0.45
CA ILE A 52 11.07 13.61 -0.99
C ILE A 52 11.45 15.03 -1.42
N ASP A 53 12.65 15.20 -1.97
CA ASP A 53 13.16 16.52 -2.34
C ASP A 53 12.75 16.94 -3.76
N GLU A 54 12.47 15.96 -4.62
CA GLU A 54 12.08 16.21 -6.02
C GLU A 54 11.29 15.03 -6.57
N ILE A 55 10.32 15.34 -7.43
CA ILE A 55 9.51 14.34 -8.12
C ILE A 55 9.75 14.44 -9.62
N TYR A 56 9.88 13.27 -10.22
CA TYR A 56 9.94 13.11 -11.66
C TYR A 56 8.78 12.21 -12.09
N THR A 57 7.70 12.80 -12.60
CA THR A 57 6.49 12.12 -13.05
C THR A 57 6.42 12.06 -14.57
N GLY A 58 5.72 11.07 -15.10
CA GLY A 58 5.34 10.97 -16.50
C GLY A 58 5.99 9.84 -17.28
N ASP A 59 5.44 9.62 -18.48
CA ASP A 59 5.90 8.61 -19.45
C ASP A 59 7.14 9.04 -20.25
N LYS A 60 7.67 10.23 -19.96
CA LYS A 60 8.84 10.74 -20.65
C LYS A 60 10.05 9.90 -20.31
N ASN A 61 10.78 9.52 -21.32
CA ASN A 61 12.04 8.81 -21.21
C ASN A 61 12.90 9.45 -20.13
N PHE A 62 13.50 8.63 -19.27
CA PHE A 62 14.47 9.05 -18.24
C PHE A 62 15.73 9.69 -18.83
N GLU A 63 15.74 10.06 -20.11
CA GLU A 63 16.88 10.58 -20.85
C GLU A 63 17.47 11.85 -20.24
N ASN A 64 16.61 12.68 -19.63
CA ASN A 64 17.03 13.90 -18.94
C ASN A 64 17.24 13.73 -17.43
N LEU A 65 17.01 12.51 -16.90
CA LEU A 65 17.16 12.24 -15.49
C LEU A 65 18.63 12.04 -15.15
N LYS A 66 19.19 12.97 -14.37
CA LYS A 66 20.55 12.85 -13.85
C LYS A 66 20.49 12.17 -12.47
N SER A 67 21.37 11.21 -12.24
CA SER A 67 21.51 10.55 -10.93
C SER A 67 22.96 10.16 -10.68
N ASP A 68 23.41 10.25 -9.43
CA ASP A 68 24.63 9.61 -8.96
C ASP A 68 24.37 8.14 -8.61
N ILE A 69 23.17 7.90 -8.04
CA ILE A 69 22.68 6.55 -7.69
C ILE A 69 21.23 6.43 -8.16
N PHE A 70 20.95 5.40 -8.95
CA PHE A 70 19.61 5.06 -9.42
C PHE A 70 19.18 3.72 -8.83
N ILE A 71 18.08 3.72 -8.09
CA ILE A 71 17.53 2.53 -7.43
C ILE A 71 16.21 2.18 -8.06
N THR A 72 16.01 0.92 -8.42
CA THR A 72 14.71 0.44 -8.89
C THR A 72 14.42 -0.98 -8.42
N ASN A 73 13.20 -1.23 -7.99
CA ASN A 73 12.73 -2.58 -7.68
C ASN A 73 11.92 -3.21 -8.84
N ILE A 74 11.80 -2.52 -9.96
CA ILE A 74 11.16 -3.04 -11.17
C ILE A 74 12.03 -4.11 -11.80
N ARG A 75 11.38 -5.15 -12.30
CA ARG A 75 12.02 -6.34 -12.87
C ARG A 75 11.46 -6.61 -14.26
N ASN A 76 11.92 -5.80 -15.23
CA ASN A 76 11.47 -5.88 -16.62
C ASN A 76 12.66 -5.80 -17.58
N SER A 77 12.78 -6.77 -18.50
CA SER A 77 13.89 -6.85 -19.46
C SER A 77 13.96 -5.64 -20.38
N SER A 78 12.84 -5.12 -20.88
CA SER A 78 12.82 -3.94 -21.75
C SER A 78 13.28 -2.68 -21.00
N PHE A 79 12.86 -2.55 -19.77
CA PHE A 79 13.29 -1.47 -18.90
C PHE A 79 14.80 -1.50 -18.61
N PHE A 80 15.37 -2.67 -18.35
CA PHE A 80 16.83 -2.81 -18.16
C PHE A 80 17.63 -2.47 -19.41
N LYS A 81 17.11 -2.82 -20.61
CA LYS A 81 17.73 -2.41 -21.87
C LYS A 81 17.73 -0.88 -22.04
N THR A 82 16.65 -0.22 -21.60
CA THR A 82 16.56 1.25 -21.58
C THR A 82 17.56 1.84 -20.59
N LEU A 83 17.58 1.36 -19.33
CA LEU A 83 18.50 1.87 -18.31
C LEU A 83 19.97 1.74 -18.72
N HIS A 84 20.34 0.65 -19.40
CA HIS A 84 21.71 0.46 -19.88
C HIS A 84 22.16 1.52 -20.89
N LYS A 85 21.22 2.09 -21.67
CA LYS A 85 21.49 3.14 -22.64
C LYS A 85 21.58 4.53 -22.02
N LEU A 86 21.04 4.72 -20.81
CA LEU A 86 21.03 6.01 -20.13
C LEU A 86 22.34 6.21 -19.38
N LYS A 87 22.83 7.45 -19.39
CA LYS A 87 24.01 7.87 -18.64
C LYS A 87 23.64 8.17 -17.17
N LEU A 88 23.03 7.19 -16.52
CA LEU A 88 22.78 7.21 -15.09
C LEU A 88 24.05 6.79 -14.35
N GLY A 89 24.24 7.27 -13.13
CA GLY A 89 25.34 6.84 -12.28
C GLY A 89 25.21 5.35 -11.89
N ARG A 90 25.57 5.02 -10.67
CA ARG A 90 25.49 3.65 -10.16
C ARG A 90 24.04 3.16 -10.11
N ILE A 91 23.71 2.06 -10.81
CA ILE A 91 22.35 1.49 -10.84
C ILE A 91 22.28 0.29 -9.89
N ILE A 92 21.34 0.35 -8.94
CA ILE A 92 21.07 -0.70 -7.94
C ILE A 92 19.68 -1.28 -8.20
N THR A 93 19.59 -2.59 -8.40
CA THR A 93 18.31 -3.24 -8.74
C THR A 93 18.19 -4.66 -8.22
N GLN A 94 17.02 -5.25 -8.39
CA GLN A 94 16.79 -6.66 -8.12
C GLN A 94 17.48 -7.54 -9.18
N PRO A 95 17.91 -8.77 -8.79
CA PRO A 95 18.57 -9.68 -9.74
C PRO A 95 17.60 -10.10 -10.86
N HIS A 96 18.08 -9.94 -12.07
CA HIS A 96 17.48 -10.39 -13.32
C HIS A 96 18.64 -10.76 -14.26
N LEU A 97 18.42 -11.60 -15.25
CA LEU A 97 19.50 -12.06 -16.14
C LEU A 97 20.32 -10.89 -16.71
N LEU A 98 19.65 -9.86 -17.24
CA LEU A 98 20.33 -8.67 -17.77
C LEU A 98 20.93 -7.79 -16.68
N SER A 99 20.28 -7.67 -15.52
CA SER A 99 20.80 -6.81 -14.45
C SER A 99 22.06 -7.35 -13.80
N LEU A 100 22.23 -8.66 -13.76
CA LEU A 100 23.46 -9.30 -13.25
C LEU A 100 24.72 -8.96 -14.07
N LEU A 101 24.53 -8.60 -15.34
CA LEU A 101 25.64 -8.26 -16.23
C LEU A 101 26.07 -6.79 -16.13
N TYR A 102 25.13 -5.88 -15.77
CA TYR A 102 25.37 -4.44 -15.94
C TYR A 102 25.12 -3.60 -14.68
N PHE A 103 24.47 -4.16 -13.65
CA PHE A 103 23.99 -3.39 -12.50
C PHE A 103 24.34 -4.07 -11.17
N ASP A 104 24.31 -3.29 -10.11
CA ASP A 104 24.48 -3.81 -8.75
C ASP A 104 23.22 -4.55 -8.30
N THR A 105 23.37 -5.83 -8.00
CA THR A 105 22.27 -6.70 -7.57
C THR A 105 22.61 -7.29 -6.18
N PRO A 106 22.19 -6.60 -5.10
CA PRO A 106 22.63 -6.96 -3.73
C PRO A 106 21.95 -8.22 -3.16
N MET A 107 21.14 -8.91 -3.95
CA MET A 107 20.39 -10.09 -3.52
C MET A 107 20.69 -11.29 -4.40
N PRO A 108 20.57 -12.53 -3.88
CA PRO A 108 20.68 -13.73 -4.70
C PRO A 108 19.55 -13.81 -5.73
N TYR A 109 19.81 -14.45 -6.86
CA TYR A 109 18.83 -14.62 -7.96
C TYR A 109 17.58 -15.38 -7.51
N LYS A 110 17.76 -16.44 -6.72
CA LYS A 110 16.64 -17.15 -6.06
C LYS A 110 16.20 -16.32 -4.85
N ARG A 111 15.00 -15.77 -4.94
CA ARG A 111 14.42 -14.97 -3.87
C ARG A 111 13.99 -15.86 -2.71
N ALA A 112 14.39 -15.48 -1.51
CA ALA A 112 13.65 -15.84 -0.32
C ALA A 112 12.22 -15.28 -0.40
N LYS A 113 11.30 -15.81 0.40
CA LYS A 113 9.93 -15.28 0.55
C LYS A 113 10.00 -13.94 1.30
N LEU A 114 10.46 -12.89 0.61
CA LEU A 114 10.66 -11.55 1.17
C LEU A 114 9.49 -10.63 0.79
N HIS A 115 9.10 -9.80 1.72
CA HIS A 115 8.17 -8.70 1.46
C HIS A 115 8.83 -7.63 0.57
N MET A 116 8.04 -6.91 -0.24
CA MET A 116 8.57 -5.89 -1.15
C MET A 116 9.26 -4.74 -0.41
N SER A 117 8.80 -4.36 0.78
CA SER A 117 9.48 -3.36 1.61
C SER A 117 10.89 -3.81 2.05
N GLU A 118 11.05 -5.10 2.38
CA GLU A 118 12.37 -5.66 2.74
C GLU A 118 13.30 -5.72 1.53
N ILE A 119 12.74 -6.02 0.36
CA ILE A 119 13.49 -5.98 -0.90
C ILE A 119 13.99 -4.56 -1.15
N ALA A 120 13.10 -3.56 -1.03
CA ALA A 120 13.45 -2.15 -1.21
C ALA A 120 14.53 -1.68 -0.21
N LEU A 121 14.44 -2.08 1.06
CA LEU A 121 15.46 -1.79 2.07
C LEU A 121 16.81 -2.44 1.76
N LYS A 122 16.82 -3.65 1.18
CA LYS A 122 18.08 -4.29 0.73
C LYS A 122 18.75 -3.52 -0.42
N LEU A 123 17.95 -2.93 -1.31
CA LEU A 123 18.49 -2.04 -2.35
C LEU A 123 19.09 -0.78 -1.75
N VAL A 124 18.45 -0.17 -0.75
CA VAL A 124 19.02 0.97 0.01
C VAL A 124 20.30 0.61 0.71
N ARG A 125 20.38 -0.57 1.35
CA ARG A 125 21.59 -1.07 2.00
C ARG A 125 22.78 -1.16 1.04
N ALA A 126 22.54 -1.40 -0.24
CA ALA A 126 23.59 -1.47 -1.24
C ALA A 126 24.19 -0.09 -1.60
N ILE A 127 23.57 1.02 -1.23
CA ILE A 127 24.20 2.35 -1.40
C ILE A 127 25.55 2.41 -0.68
N ASP A 128 25.53 2.12 0.61
CA ASP A 128 26.70 1.95 1.48
C ASP A 128 26.34 0.97 2.60
N LYS A 129 26.80 -0.26 2.47
CA LYS A 129 26.48 -1.35 3.40
C LYS A 129 26.90 -1.03 4.83
N ARG A 130 28.13 -0.50 5.00
CA ARG A 130 28.68 -0.23 6.34
C ARG A 130 27.89 0.88 7.03
N HIS A 131 27.63 1.97 6.33
CA HIS A 131 26.86 3.10 6.85
C HIS A 131 25.42 2.67 7.20
N TYR A 132 24.77 1.90 6.33
CA TYR A 132 23.46 1.34 6.59
C TYR A 132 23.44 0.47 7.85
N ASP A 133 24.31 -0.55 7.93
CA ASP A 133 24.31 -1.52 9.04
C ASP A 133 24.57 -0.85 10.40
N THR A 134 25.34 0.25 10.43
CA THR A 134 25.64 1.02 11.65
C THR A 134 24.47 1.90 12.10
N ASN A 135 23.66 2.42 11.18
CA ASN A 135 22.70 3.47 11.49
C ASN A 135 21.21 3.05 11.31
N PHE A 136 20.94 1.95 10.64
CA PHE A 136 19.58 1.52 10.33
C PHE A 136 18.68 1.34 11.57
N SER A 137 19.22 0.80 12.65
CA SER A 137 18.47 0.59 13.91
C SER A 137 18.04 1.89 14.60
N LYS A 138 18.61 3.04 14.22
CA LYS A 138 18.27 4.36 14.75
C LYS A 138 17.05 4.98 14.04
N ILE A 139 16.59 4.40 12.94
CA ILE A 139 15.47 4.93 12.15
C ILE A 139 14.14 4.55 12.82
N ASN A 140 13.37 5.57 13.17
CA ASN A 140 12.01 5.38 13.70
C ASN A 140 10.99 5.35 12.58
N PHE A 141 10.68 4.17 12.04
CA PHE A 141 9.70 4.04 10.96
C PHE A 141 8.25 4.37 11.37
N LYS A 142 7.96 4.48 12.67
CA LYS A 142 6.63 4.88 13.15
C LYS A 142 6.32 6.34 12.80
N GLU A 143 7.36 7.16 12.61
CA GLU A 143 7.19 8.56 12.19
C GLU A 143 6.62 8.72 10.78
N VAL A 144 6.76 7.73 9.91
CA VAL A 144 6.29 7.81 8.51
C VAL A 144 4.80 8.15 8.44
N LYS A 145 3.98 7.63 9.37
CA LYS A 145 2.54 7.92 9.41
C LYS A 145 2.23 9.41 9.61
N ASN A 146 3.07 10.12 10.38
CA ASN A 146 2.90 11.55 10.68
C ASN A 146 3.37 12.45 9.53
N LEU A 147 4.08 11.87 8.56
CA LEU A 147 4.65 12.57 7.41
C LEU A 147 3.80 12.43 6.14
N LEU A 148 2.69 11.69 6.22
CA LEU A 148 1.78 11.56 5.09
C LEU A 148 0.93 12.83 4.95
N PRO A 149 0.86 13.44 3.77
CA PRO A 149 -0.10 14.50 3.50
C PRO A 149 -1.53 14.04 3.76
N SER A 150 -2.32 14.87 4.42
CA SER A 150 -3.69 14.55 4.81
C SER A 150 -4.61 15.75 4.58
N ASP A 151 -5.77 15.51 3.94
CA ASP A 151 -6.83 16.49 3.73
C ASP A 151 -8.15 15.96 4.32
N ASP A 152 -8.54 16.52 5.45
CA ASP A 152 -9.70 16.07 6.24
C ASP A 152 -11.05 16.63 5.75
N THR A 153 -11.07 17.51 4.77
CA THR A 153 -12.27 18.25 4.33
C THR A 153 -13.46 17.33 4.03
N LEU A 154 -13.24 16.24 3.29
CA LEU A 154 -14.28 15.30 2.91
C LEU A 154 -14.63 14.33 4.04
N SER A 155 -13.62 13.80 4.72
CA SER A 155 -13.79 12.81 5.78
C SER A 155 -14.40 13.42 7.04
N GLU A 156 -14.03 14.64 7.42
CA GLU A 156 -14.60 15.34 8.57
C GLU A 156 -16.11 15.51 8.46
N LYS A 157 -16.60 15.94 7.30
CA LYS A 157 -18.04 16.07 7.05
C LYS A 157 -18.77 14.73 7.22
N PHE A 158 -18.20 13.66 6.67
CA PHE A 158 -18.77 12.32 6.75
C PHE A 158 -18.81 11.81 8.19
N PHE A 159 -17.72 11.94 8.95
CA PHE A 159 -17.65 11.43 10.31
C PHE A 159 -18.42 12.28 11.31
N LYS A 160 -18.58 13.58 11.09
CA LYS A 160 -19.49 14.43 11.91
C LYS A 160 -20.92 13.94 11.88
N GLN A 161 -21.39 13.44 10.74
CA GLN A 161 -22.75 12.87 10.58
C GLN A 161 -22.91 11.50 11.24
N ASN A 162 -21.82 10.84 11.61
CA ASN A 162 -21.79 9.47 12.14
C ASN A 162 -21.09 9.38 13.51
N LYS A 163 -21.04 10.49 14.26
CA LYS A 163 -20.32 10.60 15.54
C LYS A 163 -20.83 9.71 16.67
N GLN A 164 -22.04 9.13 16.53
CA GLN A 164 -22.62 8.23 17.50
C GLN A 164 -21.92 6.88 17.60
N PHE A 165 -21.10 6.51 16.60
CA PHE A 165 -20.37 5.26 16.60
C PHE A 165 -18.97 5.44 17.17
N SER A 166 -18.61 4.59 18.14
CA SER A 166 -17.29 4.62 18.79
C SER A 166 -16.23 3.80 18.05
N LYS A 167 -16.65 2.92 17.15
CA LYS A 167 -15.77 2.07 16.33
C LYS A 167 -16.19 2.14 14.87
N ILE A 168 -15.17 2.13 14.00
CA ILE A 168 -15.35 2.34 12.56
C ILE A 168 -14.54 1.28 11.80
N ILE A 169 -15.22 0.46 11.00
CA ILE A 169 -14.58 -0.54 10.14
C ILE A 169 -14.93 -0.25 8.68
N ALA A 170 -13.90 -0.04 7.86
CA ALA A 170 -14.07 0.10 6.42
C ALA A 170 -14.01 -1.27 5.71
N LEU A 171 -14.81 -1.41 4.65
CA LEU A 171 -14.76 -2.53 3.72
C LEU A 171 -14.36 -2.00 2.34
N ASN A 172 -13.17 -2.36 1.87
CA ASN A 172 -12.73 -2.03 0.52
C ASN A 172 -12.78 -3.28 -0.35
N ILE A 173 -13.72 -3.28 -1.29
CA ILE A 173 -14.18 -4.47 -1.97
C ILE A 173 -13.59 -4.66 -3.36
N PHE A 174 -12.89 -3.67 -3.88
CA PHE A 174 -12.41 -3.66 -5.24
C PHE A 174 -10.92 -3.28 -5.34
N GLY A 175 -10.21 -3.96 -6.23
CA GLY A 175 -8.86 -3.62 -6.61
C GLY A 175 -8.61 -3.91 -8.09
N ASN A 176 -8.10 -2.93 -8.83
CA ASN A 176 -7.85 -3.06 -10.27
C ASN A 176 -6.92 -4.24 -10.60
N GLN A 177 -5.84 -4.42 -9.83
CA GLN A 177 -4.91 -5.53 -10.07
C GLN A 177 -5.51 -6.88 -9.72
N THR A 178 -6.27 -6.98 -8.63
CA THR A 178 -6.96 -8.20 -8.24
C THR A 178 -8.09 -8.56 -9.20
N GLU A 179 -8.72 -7.57 -9.83
CA GLU A 179 -9.68 -7.78 -10.93
C GLU A 179 -9.01 -8.41 -12.14
N ASN A 180 -7.92 -7.83 -12.61
CA ASN A 180 -7.19 -8.30 -13.79
C ASN A 180 -6.72 -9.76 -13.68
N ILE A 181 -6.51 -10.25 -12.47
CA ILE A 181 -6.10 -11.65 -12.20
C ILE A 181 -7.23 -12.53 -11.68
N GLY A 182 -8.49 -12.02 -11.68
CA GLY A 182 -9.67 -12.77 -11.29
C GLY A 182 -9.78 -13.11 -9.81
N PHE A 183 -9.24 -12.27 -8.93
CA PHE A 183 -9.25 -12.48 -7.47
C PHE A 183 -10.16 -11.51 -6.70
N ASN A 184 -10.91 -10.65 -7.36
CA ASN A 184 -11.99 -9.93 -6.69
C ASN A 184 -13.16 -10.87 -6.40
N LEU A 185 -13.69 -10.78 -5.18
CA LEU A 185 -14.92 -11.48 -4.84
C LEU A 185 -16.10 -10.78 -5.52
N LEU A 186 -17.19 -11.54 -5.73
CA LEU A 186 -18.41 -10.97 -6.29
C LEU A 186 -18.92 -9.82 -5.42
N PRO A 187 -19.35 -8.69 -5.99
CA PRO A 187 -19.91 -7.56 -5.24
C PRO A 187 -21.02 -7.97 -4.27
N LYS A 188 -21.90 -8.88 -4.70
CA LYS A 188 -22.97 -9.44 -3.83
C LYS A 188 -22.42 -10.03 -2.53
N THR A 189 -21.30 -10.73 -2.58
CA THR A 189 -20.68 -11.33 -1.38
C THR A 189 -20.28 -10.27 -0.36
N TRP A 190 -19.73 -9.16 -0.83
CA TRP A 190 -19.36 -8.04 0.03
C TRP A 190 -20.59 -7.35 0.62
N LEU A 191 -21.66 -7.19 -0.18
CA LEU A 191 -22.92 -6.62 0.29
C LEU A 191 -23.58 -7.51 1.35
N ASP A 192 -23.59 -8.82 1.14
CA ASP A 192 -24.13 -9.78 2.11
C ASP A 192 -23.29 -9.79 3.39
N LEU A 193 -21.95 -9.73 3.28
CA LEU A 193 -21.07 -9.60 4.43
C LEU A 193 -21.33 -8.31 5.20
N SER A 194 -21.38 -7.17 4.52
CA SER A 194 -21.57 -5.86 5.18
C SER A 194 -22.90 -5.78 5.92
N LYS A 195 -23.99 -6.32 5.34
CA LYS A 195 -25.29 -6.42 6.00
C LYS A 195 -25.23 -7.33 7.25
N ASN A 196 -24.61 -8.50 7.11
CA ASN A 196 -24.46 -9.44 8.24
C ASN A 196 -23.66 -8.82 9.39
N LEU A 197 -22.56 -8.13 9.09
CA LEU A 197 -21.75 -7.44 10.09
C LEU A 197 -22.53 -6.30 10.74
N SER A 198 -23.24 -5.47 9.97
CA SER A 198 -24.01 -4.35 10.51
C SER A 198 -25.18 -4.79 11.40
N GLU A 199 -25.81 -5.92 11.09
CA GLU A 199 -26.87 -6.49 11.93
C GLU A 199 -26.34 -7.09 13.23
N LYS A 200 -25.17 -7.71 13.16
CA LYS A 200 -24.55 -8.37 14.33
C LYS A 200 -23.85 -7.41 15.29
N PHE A 201 -23.36 -6.29 14.78
CA PHE A 201 -22.59 -5.29 15.53
C PHE A 201 -23.20 -3.89 15.33
N PRO A 202 -24.39 -3.63 15.88
CA PRO A 202 -25.12 -2.37 15.64
C PRO A 202 -24.39 -1.13 16.18
N GLU A 203 -23.47 -1.28 17.12
CA GLU A 203 -22.66 -0.23 17.71
C GLU A 203 -21.43 0.16 16.87
N ILE A 204 -21.11 -0.58 15.81
CA ILE A 204 -19.98 -0.31 14.92
C ILE A 204 -20.47 0.31 13.62
N LEU A 205 -19.83 1.37 13.16
CA LEU A 205 -20.05 1.92 11.84
C LEU A 205 -19.27 1.10 10.79
N PHE A 206 -19.99 0.53 9.85
CA PHE A 206 -19.41 -0.15 8.68
C PHE A 206 -19.48 0.78 7.47
N ILE A 207 -18.34 0.94 6.78
CA ILE A 207 -18.23 1.86 5.64
C ILE A 207 -17.76 1.08 4.41
N LEU A 208 -18.58 1.05 3.38
CA LEU A 208 -18.14 0.58 2.06
C LEU A 208 -17.40 1.71 1.37
N VAL A 209 -16.12 1.46 1.07
CA VAL A 209 -15.27 2.45 0.39
C VAL A 209 -15.51 2.35 -1.11
N ASN A 210 -15.83 3.48 -1.72
CA ASN A 210 -15.95 3.64 -3.16
C ASN A 210 -15.07 4.80 -3.64
N PHE A 211 -14.86 4.88 -4.94
CA PHE A 211 -14.03 5.91 -5.57
C PHE A 211 -14.80 6.51 -6.75
N THR A 212 -14.53 7.77 -7.08
CA THR A 212 -15.26 8.48 -8.15
C THR A 212 -15.13 7.77 -9.51
N HIS A 213 -14.00 7.14 -9.79
CA HIS A 213 -13.80 6.35 -11.02
C HIS A 213 -14.22 4.88 -10.90
N ASN A 214 -14.81 4.48 -9.79
CA ASN A 214 -15.24 3.11 -9.63
C ASN A 214 -16.60 2.92 -10.33
N THR A 215 -16.65 2.01 -11.28
CA THR A 215 -17.90 1.65 -11.99
C THR A 215 -18.86 0.82 -11.14
N LEU A 216 -18.44 0.39 -9.94
CA LEU A 216 -19.30 -0.38 -9.05
C LEU A 216 -20.33 0.54 -8.41
N GLN A 217 -21.57 0.40 -8.85
CA GLN A 217 -22.70 1.03 -8.19
C GLN A 217 -23.17 0.15 -7.05
N PHE A 218 -22.99 0.62 -5.82
CA PHE A 218 -23.55 -0.05 -4.65
C PHE A 218 -25.02 0.32 -4.50
N ASN A 219 -25.90 -0.55 -4.98
CA ASN A 219 -27.32 -0.43 -4.72
C ASN A 219 -27.64 -0.92 -3.29
N ILE A 220 -27.13 -0.17 -2.29
CA ILE A 220 -27.31 -0.49 -0.88
C ILE A 220 -28.37 0.45 -0.34
N LYS A 221 -29.41 -0.11 0.28
CA LYS A 221 -30.22 0.65 1.23
C LYS A 221 -29.35 0.90 2.46
N GLU A 222 -28.83 2.11 2.60
CA GLU A 222 -28.06 2.50 3.78
C GLU A 222 -28.87 2.24 5.04
N LYS A 223 -28.21 1.67 6.04
CA LYS A 223 -28.70 1.54 7.40
C LYS A 223 -28.02 2.62 8.25
N GLU A 224 -28.48 2.78 9.48
CA GLU A 224 -27.87 3.72 10.40
C GLU A 224 -26.36 3.49 10.53
N ASN A 225 -25.94 2.24 10.72
CA ASN A 225 -24.56 1.83 10.90
C ASN A 225 -23.89 1.18 9.67
N LEU A 226 -24.49 1.31 8.48
CA LEU A 226 -23.89 0.85 7.21
C LEU A 226 -24.00 1.97 6.18
N LYS A 227 -22.86 2.56 5.82
CA LYS A 227 -22.74 3.71 4.94
C LYS A 227 -21.82 3.45 3.77
N VAL A 228 -21.93 4.28 2.75
CA VAL A 228 -20.98 4.34 1.63
C VAL A 228 -20.17 5.63 1.76
N PHE A 229 -18.86 5.53 1.69
CA PHE A 229 -17.96 6.67 1.56
C PHE A 229 -17.38 6.66 0.15
N VAL A 230 -17.58 7.75 -0.58
CA VAL A 230 -17.00 7.94 -1.91
C VAL A 230 -15.80 8.85 -1.75
N ASN A 231 -14.58 8.28 -1.86
CA ASN A 231 -13.36 9.08 -1.85
C ASN A 231 -13.27 9.89 -3.14
N SER A 232 -12.82 11.13 -3.03
CA SER A 232 -12.31 11.87 -4.18
C SER A 232 -11.05 11.17 -4.72
N ASP A 233 -10.55 11.61 -5.86
CA ASP A 233 -9.31 11.02 -6.43
C ASP A 233 -8.04 11.44 -5.67
N SER A 234 -8.18 12.28 -4.63
CA SER A 234 -7.07 12.72 -3.78
C SER A 234 -6.64 11.62 -2.81
N ILE A 235 -5.34 11.32 -2.81
CA ILE A 235 -4.73 10.39 -1.85
C ILE A 235 -4.67 11.02 -0.45
N ALA A 236 -4.45 12.33 -0.34
CA ALA A 236 -4.47 13.03 0.94
C ALA A 236 -5.84 12.90 1.63
N SER A 237 -6.93 12.95 0.87
CA SER A 237 -8.29 12.67 1.38
C SER A 237 -8.46 11.22 1.85
N LEU A 238 -7.86 10.26 1.12
CA LEU A 238 -7.88 8.85 1.54
C LEU A 238 -7.05 8.62 2.81
N VAL A 239 -5.92 9.32 2.99
CA VAL A 239 -5.13 9.29 4.24
C VAL A 239 -5.97 9.79 5.41
N ALA A 240 -6.64 10.93 5.26
CA ALA A 240 -7.51 11.50 6.29
C ALA A 240 -8.66 10.55 6.67
N PHE A 241 -9.30 9.94 5.67
CA PHE A 241 -10.33 8.93 5.89
C PHE A 241 -9.77 7.73 6.65
N CYS A 242 -8.64 7.16 6.21
CA CYS A 242 -8.04 5.99 6.86
C CYS A 242 -7.64 6.27 8.31
N ASN A 243 -7.15 7.47 8.63
CA ASN A 243 -6.78 7.86 10.00
C ASN A 243 -7.95 7.79 11.01
N ARG A 244 -9.19 7.74 10.54
CA ARG A 244 -10.40 7.64 11.40
C ARG A 244 -10.85 6.18 11.61
N LEU A 245 -10.18 5.21 10.99
CA LEU A 245 -10.61 3.80 11.04
C LEU A 245 -10.02 3.08 12.25
N ASP A 246 -10.81 2.22 12.87
CA ASP A 246 -10.35 1.22 13.84
C ASP A 246 -9.99 -0.10 13.15
N GLY A 247 -10.47 -0.34 11.93
CA GLY A 247 -10.16 -1.55 11.18
C GLY A 247 -10.48 -1.46 9.69
N LEU A 248 -9.81 -2.30 8.91
CA LEU A 248 -10.02 -2.47 7.47
C LEU A 248 -10.26 -3.93 7.11
N ILE A 249 -11.31 -4.20 6.33
CA ILE A 249 -11.50 -5.50 5.65
C ILE A 249 -11.40 -5.24 4.14
N SER A 250 -10.43 -5.84 3.46
CA SER A 250 -10.12 -5.43 2.09
C SER A 250 -9.62 -6.58 1.21
N VAL A 251 -9.78 -6.43 -0.09
CA VAL A 251 -8.93 -7.12 -1.07
C VAL A 251 -7.53 -6.50 -1.09
N ASP A 252 -6.55 -7.19 -1.67
CA ASP A 252 -5.17 -6.69 -1.78
C ASP A 252 -5.08 -5.48 -2.73
N THR A 253 -4.93 -4.29 -2.18
CA THR A 253 -4.91 -3.00 -2.90
C THR A 253 -4.06 -1.96 -2.18
N GLY A 254 -3.90 -0.78 -2.81
CA GLY A 254 -3.13 0.34 -2.24
C GLY A 254 -3.60 0.79 -0.85
N ILE A 255 -4.90 0.76 -0.54
CA ILE A 255 -5.44 1.14 0.78
C ILE A 255 -4.92 0.21 1.91
N VAL A 256 -4.63 -1.07 1.61
CA VAL A 256 -4.02 -2.00 2.58
C VAL A 256 -2.64 -1.52 3.01
N HIS A 257 -1.83 -1.06 2.07
CA HIS A 257 -0.49 -0.54 2.36
C HIS A 257 -0.54 0.80 3.08
N LEU A 258 -1.54 1.63 2.76
CA LEU A 258 -1.80 2.87 3.49
C LEU A 258 -2.17 2.59 4.95
N CYS A 259 -3.13 1.69 5.19
CA CYS A 259 -3.52 1.27 6.54
C CYS A 259 -2.35 0.62 7.31
N ASP A 260 -1.45 -0.10 6.62
CA ASP A 260 -0.23 -0.65 7.25
C ASP A 260 0.70 0.47 7.73
N ILE A 261 0.94 1.52 6.94
CA ILE A 261 1.72 2.70 7.36
C ILE A 261 1.07 3.38 8.56
N LEU A 262 -0.24 3.56 8.54
CA LEU A 262 -1.04 4.17 9.59
C LEU A 262 -1.23 3.26 10.82
N GLN A 263 -0.76 2.00 10.73
CA GLN A 263 -0.89 0.96 11.77
C GLN A 263 -2.34 0.56 12.10
N ILE A 264 -3.25 0.74 11.14
CA ILE A 264 -4.64 0.35 11.25
C ILE A 264 -4.74 -1.19 11.12
N PRO A 265 -5.38 -1.90 12.07
CA PRO A 265 -5.62 -3.32 11.96
C PRO A 265 -6.37 -3.69 10.67
N SER A 266 -5.93 -4.75 10.00
CA SER A 266 -6.51 -5.13 8.71
C SER A 266 -6.76 -6.63 8.61
N LEU A 267 -7.86 -7.00 7.95
CA LEU A 267 -8.12 -8.35 7.45
C LEU A 267 -8.14 -8.28 5.92
N ILE A 268 -7.19 -8.95 5.26
CA ILE A 268 -7.03 -8.84 3.81
C ILE A 268 -7.23 -10.16 3.09
N PHE A 269 -7.91 -10.07 1.94
CA PHE A 269 -7.94 -11.12 0.94
C PHE A 269 -6.76 -10.98 0.02
N ILE A 270 -5.97 -12.04 -0.09
CA ILE A 270 -4.75 -11.98 -0.88
C ILE A 270 -4.56 -13.28 -1.68
N PRO A 271 -4.21 -13.21 -2.97
CA PRO A 271 -3.83 -14.38 -3.73
C PRO A 271 -2.63 -15.10 -3.10
N LYS A 272 -2.66 -16.43 -3.05
CA LYS A 272 -1.58 -17.24 -2.43
C LYS A 272 -0.19 -16.91 -2.98
N HIS A 273 -0.09 -16.64 -4.28
CA HIS A 273 1.20 -16.36 -4.92
C HIS A 273 1.81 -15.00 -4.54
N THR A 274 0.99 -14.03 -4.08
CA THR A 274 1.43 -12.70 -3.61
C THR A 274 1.52 -12.60 -2.09
N PHE A 275 1.05 -13.62 -1.36
CA PHE A 275 0.88 -13.63 0.10
C PHE A 275 2.07 -13.10 0.91
N TYR A 276 3.29 -13.44 0.51
CA TYR A 276 4.50 -12.97 1.21
C TYR A 276 5.02 -11.63 0.65
N ARG A 277 4.59 -11.26 -0.55
CA ARG A 277 5.22 -10.18 -1.29
C ARG A 277 4.57 -8.82 -1.05
N PHE A 278 3.25 -8.76 -1.01
CA PHE A 278 2.48 -7.51 -0.97
C PHE A 278 1.53 -7.39 0.21
N SER A 279 1.60 -8.29 1.16
CA SER A 279 0.72 -8.22 2.33
C SER A 279 1.09 -7.06 3.26
N GLY A 280 0.11 -6.52 4.00
CA GLY A 280 0.35 -5.57 5.08
C GLY A 280 1.15 -6.16 6.26
N GLY A 281 1.38 -5.37 7.30
CA GLY A 281 2.13 -5.74 8.51
C GLY A 281 3.61 -5.38 8.47
N SER A 282 4.05 -4.63 7.45
CA SER A 282 5.45 -4.21 7.32
C SER A 282 5.86 -3.11 8.30
N TYR A 283 4.89 -2.33 8.82
CA TYR A 283 5.10 -1.29 9.83
C TYR A 283 4.77 -1.74 11.27
N GLY A 284 4.53 -3.05 11.46
CA GLY A 284 4.19 -3.61 12.77
C GLY A 284 2.70 -3.55 13.11
N GLY A 285 1.84 -3.11 12.19
CA GLY A 285 0.39 -3.17 12.32
C GLY A 285 -0.14 -4.61 12.34
N LYS A 286 -1.27 -4.83 12.97
CA LYS A 286 -1.95 -6.13 13.01
C LYS A 286 -2.60 -6.40 11.65
N CYS A 287 -2.01 -7.26 10.82
CA CYS A 287 -2.55 -7.65 9.53
C CYS A 287 -2.86 -9.15 9.49
N GLU A 288 -4.15 -9.48 9.48
CA GLU A 288 -4.63 -10.83 9.24
C GLU A 288 -4.80 -11.08 7.74
N LYS A 289 -4.36 -12.24 7.28
CA LYS A 289 -4.37 -12.58 5.85
C LYS A 289 -5.26 -13.78 5.61
N PHE A 290 -6.15 -13.65 4.64
CA PHE A 290 -6.94 -14.75 4.13
C PHE A 290 -6.46 -15.08 2.72
N SER A 291 -5.73 -16.20 2.60
CA SER A 291 -5.15 -16.62 1.32
C SER A 291 -6.19 -17.29 0.43
N LEU A 292 -6.30 -16.81 -0.81
CA LEU A 292 -7.09 -17.46 -1.87
C LEU A 292 -6.17 -18.26 -2.79
N GLU A 293 -6.55 -19.49 -3.07
CA GLU A 293 -5.87 -20.34 -4.04
C GLU A 293 -6.46 -20.15 -5.45
N ASN A 294 -5.67 -20.45 -6.47
CA ASN A 294 -6.18 -20.49 -7.84
C ASN A 294 -7.35 -21.46 -7.96
N GLY A 295 -8.42 -21.03 -8.64
CA GLY A 295 -9.62 -21.86 -8.79
C GLY A 295 -10.51 -21.93 -7.54
N TYR A 296 -10.34 -20.98 -6.59
CA TYR A 296 -11.17 -20.87 -5.39
C TYR A 296 -12.68 -20.81 -5.71
N GLN A 297 -13.05 -20.38 -6.91
CA GLN A 297 -14.44 -20.32 -7.38
C GLN A 297 -15.13 -21.68 -7.33
N LYS A 298 -14.40 -22.80 -7.51
CA LYS A 298 -14.96 -24.17 -7.42
C LYS A 298 -15.49 -24.50 -6.03
N ASN A 299 -14.96 -23.86 -4.98
CA ASN A 299 -15.34 -24.06 -3.59
C ASN A 299 -15.85 -22.77 -2.93
N TYR A 300 -16.41 -21.87 -3.74
CA TYR A 300 -16.76 -20.51 -3.35
C TYR A 300 -17.55 -20.43 -2.05
N ALA A 301 -18.67 -21.18 -1.95
CA ALA A 301 -19.55 -21.16 -0.76
C ALA A 301 -18.79 -21.53 0.54
N LYS A 302 -17.98 -22.59 0.51
CA LYS A 302 -17.18 -23.01 1.65
C LYS A 302 -16.14 -21.96 2.05
N ILE A 303 -15.47 -21.36 1.07
CA ILE A 303 -14.48 -20.33 1.29
C ILE A 303 -15.13 -19.09 1.90
N MET A 304 -16.32 -18.71 1.42
CA MET A 304 -17.06 -17.57 1.96
C MET A 304 -17.54 -17.80 3.38
N GLN A 305 -17.95 -19.00 3.74
CA GLN A 305 -18.27 -19.34 5.16
C GLN A 305 -17.07 -19.11 6.07
N ILE A 306 -15.88 -19.56 5.67
CA ILE A 306 -14.65 -19.35 6.43
C ILE A 306 -14.32 -17.85 6.52
N PHE A 307 -14.49 -17.13 5.43
CA PHE A 307 -14.27 -15.69 5.42
C PHE A 307 -15.23 -14.94 6.34
N TYR A 308 -16.50 -15.21 6.28
CA TYR A 308 -17.50 -14.62 7.18
C TYR A 308 -17.15 -14.87 8.64
N LYS A 309 -16.71 -16.09 8.96
CA LYS A 309 -16.23 -16.42 10.32
C LYS A 309 -15.03 -15.57 10.72
N LYS A 310 -14.06 -15.41 9.82
CA LYS A 310 -12.87 -14.57 10.08
C LYS A 310 -13.23 -13.09 10.20
N ALA A 311 -14.08 -12.56 9.34
CA ALA A 311 -14.55 -11.18 9.41
C ALA A 311 -15.30 -10.90 10.73
N ASN A 312 -16.16 -11.81 11.17
CA ASN A 312 -16.83 -11.73 12.47
C ASN A 312 -15.81 -11.74 13.63
N HIS A 313 -14.82 -12.63 13.59
CA HIS A 313 -13.78 -12.69 14.63
C HIS A 313 -12.93 -11.40 14.66
N PHE A 314 -12.52 -10.91 13.52
CA PHE A 314 -11.81 -9.65 13.37
C PHE A 314 -12.63 -8.48 13.96
N THR A 315 -13.91 -8.38 13.59
CA THR A 315 -14.81 -7.33 14.10
C THR A 315 -14.99 -7.42 15.62
N THR A 316 -15.18 -8.63 16.16
CA THR A 316 -15.25 -8.85 17.61
C THR A 316 -14.00 -8.37 18.33
N ARG A 317 -12.82 -8.62 17.74
CA ARG A 317 -11.55 -8.15 18.31
C ARG A 317 -11.49 -6.62 18.30
N ILE A 318 -11.81 -5.97 17.18
CA ILE A 318 -11.84 -4.50 17.09
C ILE A 318 -12.81 -3.89 18.11
N LYS A 319 -14.00 -4.48 18.27
CA LYS A 319 -14.98 -4.06 19.27
C LYS A 319 -14.37 -4.07 20.68
N ASN A 320 -13.62 -5.11 21.04
CA ASN A 320 -13.09 -5.32 22.37
C ASN A 320 -11.75 -4.61 22.63
N GLU A 321 -11.06 -4.13 21.60
CA GLU A 321 -9.85 -3.32 21.77
C GLU A 321 -10.26 -1.92 22.27
N ASN A 322 -9.79 -1.55 23.47
CA ASN A 322 -9.98 -0.20 23.99
C ASN A 322 -9.34 0.81 23.04
N SER A 323 -10.05 1.92 22.80
CA SER A 323 -9.46 3.05 22.07
C SER A 323 -8.28 3.58 22.89
N ILE A 324 -7.08 3.48 22.35
CA ILE A 324 -5.85 3.98 22.97
C ILE A 324 -5.79 5.50 22.80
#